data_88292868854c3bfae79fae369c8215f5
#
_entry.id   88292868854c3bfae79fae369c8215f5
#
_cell.length_a   1.000
_cell.length_b   1.000
_cell.length_c   1.000
_cell.angle_alpha   90.00
_cell.angle_beta   90.00
_cell.angle_gamma   90.00
#
_symmetry.space_group_name_H-M   'P 1'
#
loop_
_entity.id
_entity.type
_entity.pdbx_description
1 polymer ?
#
loop_
_entity_poly.entity_id
_entity_poly.type
_entity_poly.pdbx_seq_one_letter_code
_entity_poly.pdbx_strand_id
1 'polypeptide(L)'
;SLEGKGRADEWPQRSVYLDEFAIDQVEVTNARFLAFVATTGHRSPPNPYGTGPLVSVKEIEQLPVVQTTWYDAKAYCSWAKKRLPTEAEWEKAARGTDGRLFPWGNEPATSKRANFDREWEEEHTLHPAGSLPGGDSPYGVKDLSGNVREWVQDWYDAEYYQHAPDRNPQGPEKKGVVRS
;
A
#
# COMPACT_ATOMS: atom_id res chain seq x y z
N SER A 1 20.46 15.26 4.36
CA SER A 1 20.78 14.06 3.59
C SER A 1 20.36 12.84 4.38
N LEU A 2 19.80 11.84 3.71
CA LEU A 2 19.36 10.57 4.31
C LEU A 2 20.52 9.54 4.37
N GLU A 3 21.75 9.95 4.09
CA GLU A 3 22.90 9.07 4.12
C GLU A 3 23.02 8.36 5.48
N GLY A 4 22.98 7.03 5.43
CA GLY A 4 23.04 6.16 6.61
C GLY A 4 21.72 5.96 7.39
N LYS A 5 20.58 6.46 6.89
CA LYS A 5 19.25 6.20 7.44
C LYS A 5 18.46 5.41 6.41
N GLY A 6 18.28 4.14 6.63
CA GLY A 6 17.56 3.23 5.75
C GLY A 6 18.15 1.84 5.82
N ARG A 7 17.44 0.87 5.27
CA ARG A 7 17.89 -0.52 5.17
C ARG A 7 18.88 -0.66 4.00
N ALA A 8 19.70 -1.69 4.03
CA ALA A 8 20.68 -1.93 2.98
C ALA A 8 20.06 -2.15 1.59
N ASP A 9 18.85 -2.69 1.56
CA ASP A 9 18.05 -2.95 0.35
C ASP A 9 17.35 -1.70 -0.24
N GLU A 10 17.42 -0.55 0.48
CA GLU A 10 16.93 0.75 0.01
C GLU A 10 18.02 1.57 -0.71
N TRP A 11 19.23 1.03 -0.87
CA TRP A 11 20.36 1.73 -1.48
C TRP A 11 20.73 1.13 -2.84
N PRO A 12 21.31 1.96 -3.76
CA PRO A 12 21.56 3.39 -3.63
C PRO A 12 20.31 4.25 -3.86
N GLN A 13 20.28 5.41 -3.20
CA GLN A 13 19.29 6.45 -3.53
C GLN A 13 19.54 6.93 -4.97
N ARG A 14 18.49 7.00 -5.78
CA ARG A 14 18.59 7.34 -7.20
C ARG A 14 17.39 8.15 -7.68
N SER A 15 17.54 8.85 -8.78
CA SER A 15 16.44 9.51 -9.46
C SER A 15 15.78 8.55 -10.45
N VAL A 16 14.48 8.41 -10.35
CA VAL A 16 13.67 7.55 -11.23
C VAL A 16 12.64 8.41 -11.95
N TYR A 17 12.57 8.28 -13.27
CA TYR A 17 11.52 8.91 -14.07
C TYR A 17 10.32 7.95 -14.18
N LEU A 18 9.14 8.46 -13.89
CA LEU A 18 7.87 7.75 -14.07
C LEU A 18 6.98 8.53 -15.05
N ASP A 19 6.43 7.81 -16.02
CA ASP A 19 5.36 8.34 -16.86
C ASP A 19 4.13 8.66 -16.01
N GLU A 20 3.17 9.37 -16.56
CA GLU A 20 1.91 9.68 -15.88
C GLU A 20 1.16 8.39 -15.50
N PHE A 21 0.67 8.32 -14.28
CA PHE A 21 -0.16 7.23 -13.78
C PHE A 21 -1.24 7.74 -12.84
N ALA A 22 -2.28 6.95 -12.66
CA ALA A 22 -3.32 7.17 -11.67
C ALA A 22 -3.22 6.13 -10.56
N ILE A 23 -3.42 6.58 -9.32
CA ILE A 23 -3.46 5.73 -8.13
C ILE A 23 -4.72 6.03 -7.33
N ASP A 24 -5.25 5.05 -6.61
CA ASP A 24 -6.39 5.26 -5.72
C ASP A 24 -5.99 6.17 -4.55
N GLN A 25 -6.91 7.01 -4.15
CA GLN A 25 -6.65 7.99 -3.09
C GLN A 25 -6.61 7.35 -1.70
N VAL A 26 -7.29 6.21 -1.53
CA VAL A 26 -7.41 5.49 -0.26
C VAL A 26 -7.24 4.00 -0.50
N GLU A 27 -6.89 3.29 0.56
CA GLU A 27 -6.84 1.83 0.61
C GLU A 27 -8.15 1.19 0.13
N VAL A 28 -8.07 -0.03 -0.38
CA VAL A 28 -9.26 -0.80 -0.75
C VAL A 28 -10.01 -1.22 0.50
N THR A 29 -11.24 -0.75 0.65
CA THR A 29 -12.07 -1.05 1.82
C THR A 29 -12.72 -2.43 1.75
N ASN A 30 -13.15 -2.97 2.89
CA ASN A 30 -13.91 -4.21 2.97
C ASN A 30 -15.16 -4.16 2.08
N ALA A 31 -15.91 -3.04 2.08
CA ALA A 31 -17.09 -2.90 1.23
C ALA A 31 -16.76 -3.07 -0.27
N ARG A 32 -15.67 -2.44 -0.74
CA ARG A 32 -15.26 -2.54 -2.15
C ARG A 32 -14.78 -3.95 -2.51
N PHE A 33 -14.00 -4.57 -1.64
CA PHE A 33 -13.49 -5.92 -1.88
C PHE A 33 -14.62 -6.96 -1.86
N LEU A 34 -15.56 -6.85 -0.94
CA LEU A 34 -16.73 -7.76 -0.87
C LEU A 34 -17.67 -7.60 -2.06
N ALA A 35 -17.79 -6.39 -2.64
CA ALA A 35 -18.50 -6.21 -3.91
C ALA A 35 -17.83 -6.98 -5.07
N PHE A 36 -16.50 -7.00 -5.11
CA PHE A 36 -15.75 -7.84 -6.05
C PHE A 36 -16.01 -9.33 -5.82
N VAL A 37 -15.93 -9.80 -4.57
CA VAL A 37 -16.23 -11.19 -4.20
C VAL A 37 -17.64 -11.59 -4.65
N ALA A 38 -18.64 -10.77 -4.33
CA ALA A 38 -20.04 -11.03 -4.68
C ALA A 38 -20.27 -11.07 -6.20
N THR A 39 -19.55 -10.25 -6.97
CA THR A 39 -19.73 -10.15 -8.43
C THR A 39 -19.03 -11.27 -9.19
N THR A 40 -17.90 -11.76 -8.66
CA THR A 40 -17.03 -12.69 -9.40
C THR A 40 -17.02 -14.11 -8.85
N GLY A 41 -17.53 -14.33 -7.64
CA GLY A 41 -17.37 -15.58 -6.92
C GLY A 41 -15.94 -15.83 -6.40
N HIS A 42 -15.10 -14.80 -6.39
CA HIS A 42 -13.75 -14.91 -5.81
C HIS A 42 -13.84 -15.30 -4.33
N ARG A 43 -12.84 -16.00 -3.81
CA ARG A 43 -12.82 -16.34 -2.40
C ARG A 43 -12.78 -15.09 -1.52
N SER A 44 -13.56 -15.06 -0.46
CA SER A 44 -13.43 -14.05 0.58
C SER A 44 -12.10 -14.26 1.33
N PRO A 45 -11.37 -13.21 1.72
CA PRO A 45 -10.26 -13.35 2.64
C PRO A 45 -10.73 -13.87 4.00
N PRO A 46 -9.84 -14.41 4.83
CA PRO A 46 -10.17 -14.72 6.22
C PRO A 46 -10.75 -13.50 6.93
N ASN A 47 -11.66 -13.73 7.85
CA ASN A 47 -12.22 -12.64 8.66
C ASN A 47 -11.26 -12.33 9.84
N PRO A 48 -10.57 -11.19 9.85
CA PRO A 48 -9.66 -10.86 10.94
C PRO A 48 -10.38 -10.33 12.20
N TYR A 49 -11.69 -10.08 12.09
CA TYR A 49 -12.51 -9.45 13.13
C TYR A 49 -13.39 -10.45 13.88
N GLY A 50 -13.27 -11.75 13.59
CA GLY A 50 -14.10 -12.77 14.24
C GLY A 50 -14.06 -14.12 13.53
N THR A 51 -15.02 -14.99 13.85
CA THR A 51 -15.12 -16.32 13.27
C THR A 51 -15.96 -16.34 11.99
N GLY A 52 -15.60 -17.20 11.05
CA GLY A 52 -16.33 -17.37 9.78
C GLY A 52 -15.78 -16.50 8.64
N PRO A 53 -16.50 -16.44 7.52
CA PRO A 53 -16.08 -15.63 6.38
C PRO A 53 -16.20 -14.13 6.67
N LEU A 54 -15.38 -13.33 6.03
CA LEU A 54 -15.57 -11.88 6.04
C LEU A 54 -16.90 -11.56 5.36
N VAL A 55 -17.75 -10.85 6.07
CA VAL A 55 -19.05 -10.40 5.58
C VAL A 55 -19.18 -8.90 5.72
N SER A 56 -20.06 -8.29 4.91
CA SER A 56 -20.30 -6.86 5.02
C SER A 56 -21.11 -6.58 6.28
N VAL A 57 -20.49 -5.89 7.22
CA VAL A 57 -21.14 -5.30 8.40
C VAL A 57 -20.73 -3.84 8.50
N LYS A 58 -21.65 -3.00 8.94
CA LYS A 58 -21.52 -1.54 8.90
C LYS A 58 -20.23 -1.05 9.61
N GLU A 59 -19.85 -1.72 10.68
CA GLU A 59 -18.71 -1.36 11.54
C GLU A 59 -17.37 -1.48 10.81
N ILE A 60 -17.24 -2.42 9.87
CA ILE A 60 -15.97 -2.70 9.18
C ILE A 60 -15.96 -2.30 7.70
N GLU A 61 -17.08 -1.85 7.15
CA GLU A 61 -17.20 -1.54 5.71
C GLU A 61 -16.14 -0.57 5.20
N GLN A 62 -15.81 0.43 6.00
CA GLN A 62 -14.84 1.48 5.66
C GLN A 62 -13.42 1.17 6.10
N LEU A 63 -13.20 0.09 6.83
CA LEU A 63 -11.85 -0.37 7.17
C LEU A 63 -11.18 -0.96 5.93
N PRO A 64 -9.85 -0.85 5.80
CA PRO A 64 -9.11 -1.49 4.72
C PRO A 64 -9.26 -3.01 4.79
N VAL A 65 -9.34 -3.64 3.62
CA VAL A 65 -9.34 -5.10 3.54
C VAL A 65 -7.94 -5.63 3.85
N VAL A 66 -7.85 -6.59 4.76
CA VAL A 66 -6.60 -7.22 5.18
C VAL A 66 -6.61 -8.73 4.94
N GLN A 67 -5.48 -9.40 5.20
CA GLN A 67 -5.28 -10.84 4.98
C GLN A 67 -5.52 -11.28 3.52
N THR A 68 -5.39 -10.38 2.58
CA THR A 68 -5.38 -10.68 1.16
C THR A 68 -4.01 -11.17 0.72
N THR A 69 -3.98 -12.11 -0.22
CA THR A 69 -2.74 -12.44 -0.93
C THR A 69 -2.51 -11.44 -2.08
N TRP A 70 -1.27 -11.39 -2.59
CA TRP A 70 -0.97 -10.62 -3.78
C TRP A 70 -1.88 -11.00 -4.98
N TYR A 71 -2.22 -12.28 -5.12
CA TYR A 71 -3.11 -12.76 -6.18
C TYR A 71 -4.54 -12.24 -6.01
N ASP A 72 -5.02 -12.12 -4.78
CA ASP A 72 -6.33 -11.55 -4.48
C ASP A 72 -6.35 -10.05 -4.83
N ALA A 73 -5.31 -9.31 -4.43
CA ALA A 73 -5.16 -7.90 -4.76
C ALA A 73 -5.07 -7.66 -6.27
N LYS A 74 -4.28 -8.48 -6.98
CA LYS A 74 -4.19 -8.42 -8.46
C LYS A 74 -5.53 -8.72 -9.13
N ALA A 75 -6.26 -9.73 -8.65
CA ALA A 75 -7.57 -10.09 -9.20
C ALA A 75 -8.59 -8.96 -8.99
N TYR A 76 -8.61 -8.36 -7.80
CA TYR A 76 -9.42 -7.18 -7.50
C TYR A 76 -9.10 -6.02 -8.45
N CYS A 77 -7.83 -5.65 -8.58
CA CYS A 77 -7.42 -4.57 -9.47
C CYS A 77 -7.86 -4.84 -10.93
N SER A 78 -7.69 -6.07 -11.42
CA SER A 78 -8.11 -6.44 -12.77
C SER A 78 -9.62 -6.33 -12.97
N TRP A 79 -10.42 -6.74 -11.98
CA TRP A 79 -11.87 -6.57 -11.99
C TRP A 79 -12.27 -5.09 -12.01
N ALA A 80 -11.58 -4.27 -11.22
CA ALA A 80 -11.80 -2.83 -11.15
C ALA A 80 -11.25 -2.07 -12.39
N LYS A 81 -10.71 -2.77 -13.42
CA LYS A 81 -10.05 -2.20 -14.61
C LYS A 81 -8.79 -1.39 -14.25
N LYS A 82 -8.07 -1.83 -13.26
CA LYS A 82 -6.83 -1.25 -12.73
C LYS A 82 -5.72 -2.30 -12.68
N ARG A 83 -4.57 -1.91 -12.22
CA ARG A 83 -3.46 -2.79 -11.85
C ARG A 83 -2.90 -2.41 -10.49
N LEU A 84 -2.08 -3.26 -9.90
CA LEU A 84 -1.25 -2.86 -8.77
C LEU A 84 -0.26 -1.77 -9.22
N PRO A 85 0.07 -0.80 -8.36
CA PRO A 85 1.18 0.12 -8.62
C PRO A 85 2.51 -0.63 -8.60
N THR A 86 3.52 -0.12 -9.30
CA THR A 86 4.89 -0.53 -9.01
C THR A 86 5.36 0.08 -7.70
N GLU A 87 6.41 -0.49 -7.08
CA GLU A 87 7.01 0.08 -5.88
C GLU A 87 7.43 1.55 -6.10
N ALA A 88 8.03 1.86 -7.26
CA ALA A 88 8.43 3.21 -7.61
C ALA A 88 7.24 4.18 -7.77
N GLU A 89 6.12 3.72 -8.32
CA GLU A 89 4.88 4.51 -8.41
C GLU A 89 4.29 4.77 -7.02
N TRP A 90 4.28 3.75 -6.18
CA TRP A 90 3.81 3.85 -4.80
C TRP A 90 4.68 4.83 -4.00
N GLU A 91 6.01 4.70 -4.07
CA GLU A 91 6.93 5.62 -3.40
C GLU A 91 6.75 7.07 -3.88
N LYS A 92 6.63 7.27 -5.19
CA LYS A 92 6.35 8.61 -5.73
C LYS A 92 5.02 9.17 -5.22
N ALA A 93 3.97 8.36 -5.20
CA ALA A 93 2.67 8.79 -4.68
C ALA A 93 2.76 9.18 -3.19
N ALA A 94 3.58 8.47 -2.42
CA ALA A 94 3.80 8.75 -1.01
C ALA A 94 4.68 9.99 -0.77
N ARG A 95 5.84 10.06 -1.41
CA ARG A 95 6.91 11.01 -1.05
C ARG A 95 7.09 12.18 -2.01
N GLY A 96 6.40 12.19 -3.13
CA GLY A 96 6.56 13.26 -4.11
C GLY A 96 7.94 13.27 -4.78
N THR A 97 8.50 14.46 -4.95
CA THR A 97 9.76 14.67 -5.68
C THR A 97 10.79 15.53 -4.90
N ASP A 98 10.50 15.85 -3.66
CA ASP A 98 11.31 16.77 -2.84
C ASP A 98 12.19 16.06 -1.79
N GLY A 99 12.18 14.71 -1.78
CA GLY A 99 13.03 13.92 -0.87
C GLY A 99 12.54 13.89 0.57
N ARG A 100 11.26 14.17 0.82
CA ARG A 100 10.64 14.10 2.16
C ARG A 100 10.69 12.70 2.76
N LEU A 101 10.69 12.62 4.10
CA LEU A 101 10.72 11.35 4.83
C LEU A 101 9.38 10.64 4.86
N PHE A 102 8.31 11.40 5.06
CA PHE A 102 6.94 10.90 5.18
C PHE A 102 6.03 11.58 4.15
N PRO A 103 4.84 11.05 3.87
CA PRO A 103 3.89 11.69 2.97
C PRO A 103 3.60 13.16 3.32
N TRP A 104 3.47 13.49 4.58
CA TRP A 104 3.21 14.85 5.10
C TRP A 104 4.45 15.75 5.20
N GLY A 105 5.67 15.26 4.94
CA GLY A 105 6.92 16.01 5.06
C GLY A 105 7.95 15.36 5.98
N ASN A 106 8.72 16.17 6.71
CA ASN A 106 9.83 15.68 7.54
C ASN A 106 9.55 15.70 9.05
N GLU A 107 8.38 16.12 9.45
CA GLU A 107 8.01 16.16 10.86
C GLU A 107 7.72 14.75 11.41
N PRO A 108 7.98 14.51 12.70
CA PRO A 108 7.72 13.22 13.33
C PRO A 108 6.28 12.73 13.13
N ALA A 109 6.12 11.42 13.06
CA ALA A 109 4.82 10.78 13.01
C ALA A 109 4.06 11.01 14.34
N THR A 110 2.75 11.20 14.21
CA THR A 110 1.83 11.33 15.35
C THR A 110 0.55 10.56 15.03
N SER A 111 -0.24 10.21 16.04
CA SER A 111 -1.53 9.54 15.86
C SER A 111 -2.58 10.34 15.08
N LYS A 112 -2.33 11.64 14.82
CA LYS A 112 -3.17 12.48 13.93
C LYS A 112 -2.78 12.35 12.45
N ARG A 113 -1.62 11.79 12.16
CA ARG A 113 -1.05 11.68 10.82
C ARG A 113 -1.01 10.26 10.30
N ALA A 114 -0.79 9.30 11.21
CA ALA A 114 -0.67 7.89 10.83
C ALA A 114 -1.15 6.98 11.96
N ASN A 115 -1.65 5.82 11.60
CA ASN A 115 -1.96 4.74 12.51
C ASN A 115 -0.78 3.75 12.51
N PHE A 116 -0.01 3.73 13.59
CA PHE A 116 1.21 2.93 13.71
C PHE A 116 1.45 2.50 15.15
N ASP A 117 2.34 1.52 15.34
CA ASP A 117 2.77 1.01 16.65
C ASP A 117 1.59 0.53 17.51
N ARG A 118 0.68 -0.23 16.88
CA ARG A 118 -0.49 -0.79 17.52
C ARG A 118 -0.36 -2.30 17.65
N GLU A 119 -0.73 -2.83 18.81
CA GLU A 119 -1.06 -4.24 18.95
C GLU A 119 -2.41 -4.52 18.29
N TRP A 120 -2.60 -5.74 17.80
CA TRP A 120 -3.85 -6.11 17.13
C TRP A 120 -4.99 -6.24 18.14
N GLU A 121 -6.00 -5.39 18.00
CA GLU A 121 -7.24 -5.36 18.80
C GLU A 121 -8.47 -5.42 17.86
N GLU A 122 -8.49 -6.36 16.94
CA GLU A 122 -9.57 -6.55 15.95
C GLU A 122 -9.89 -5.25 15.17
N GLU A 123 -11.18 -4.90 15.04
CA GLU A 123 -11.62 -3.71 14.31
C GLU A 123 -11.12 -2.39 14.92
N HIS A 124 -10.72 -2.38 16.18
CA HIS A 124 -10.23 -1.18 16.85
C HIS A 124 -8.77 -0.84 16.51
N THR A 125 -8.05 -1.77 15.88
CA THR A 125 -6.65 -1.53 15.47
C THR A 125 -6.56 -0.66 14.23
N LEU A 126 -7.49 -0.84 13.28
CA LEU A 126 -7.47 -0.15 12.01
C LEU A 126 -8.33 1.13 12.06
N HIS A 127 -7.91 2.12 11.31
CA HIS A 127 -8.72 3.30 11.05
C HIS A 127 -9.47 3.16 9.71
N PRO A 128 -10.68 3.75 9.59
CA PRO A 128 -11.34 3.84 8.30
C PRO A 128 -10.42 4.48 7.26
N ALA A 129 -10.37 3.90 6.06
CA ALA A 129 -9.50 4.37 4.99
C ALA A 129 -9.70 5.87 4.72
N GLY A 130 -8.62 6.63 4.71
CA GLY A 130 -8.62 8.07 4.50
C GLY A 130 -9.05 8.93 5.69
N SER A 131 -9.17 8.36 6.89
CA SER A 131 -9.68 9.10 8.05
C SER A 131 -8.65 10.00 8.77
N LEU A 132 -7.37 9.94 8.36
CA LEU A 132 -6.28 10.72 8.95
C LEU A 132 -5.72 11.77 7.96
N PRO A 133 -6.42 12.89 7.73
CA PRO A 133 -6.03 13.87 6.70
C PRO A 133 -4.69 14.57 6.98
N GLY A 134 -4.19 14.52 8.22
CA GLY A 134 -2.86 15.03 8.57
C GLY A 134 -1.71 14.21 7.99
N GLY A 135 -1.98 13.02 7.45
CA GLY A 135 -1.03 12.09 6.82
C GLY A 135 -1.00 12.14 5.30
N ASP A 136 -1.78 13.02 4.68
CA ASP A 136 -1.94 13.08 3.22
C ASP A 136 -0.59 13.35 2.51
N SER A 137 -0.39 12.68 1.38
CA SER A 137 0.76 12.90 0.50
C SER A 137 0.63 14.21 -0.29
N PRO A 138 1.70 14.66 -1.00
CA PRO A 138 1.62 15.84 -1.86
C PRO A 138 0.56 15.73 -2.97
N TYR A 139 0.17 14.52 -3.31
CA TYR A 139 -0.85 14.24 -4.34
C TYR A 139 -2.23 13.93 -3.74
N GLY A 140 -2.38 14.06 -2.41
CA GLY A 140 -3.63 13.80 -1.72
C GLY A 140 -3.96 12.31 -1.54
N VAL A 141 -2.98 11.43 -1.72
CA VAL A 141 -3.14 10.00 -1.39
C VAL A 141 -2.97 9.84 0.11
N LYS A 142 -3.78 8.99 0.70
CA LYS A 142 -3.96 8.86 2.15
C LYS A 142 -3.39 7.54 2.66
N ASP A 143 -3.09 7.52 3.95
CA ASP A 143 -2.68 6.33 4.72
C ASP A 143 -1.40 5.61 4.22
N LEU A 144 -0.62 6.25 3.32
CA LEU A 144 0.64 5.71 2.77
C LEU A 144 1.76 5.56 3.83
N SER A 145 1.47 5.78 5.09
CA SER A 145 2.42 5.63 6.19
C SER A 145 1.70 5.09 7.43
N GLY A 146 1.41 3.81 7.43
CA GLY A 146 0.71 3.14 8.52
C GLY A 146 -0.59 2.48 8.09
N ASN A 147 -1.47 2.25 9.03
CA ASN A 147 -2.74 1.55 8.92
C ASN A 147 -2.58 0.09 8.47
N VAL A 148 -2.30 -0.16 7.19
CA VAL A 148 -2.00 -1.50 6.67
C VAL A 148 -0.77 -1.49 5.75
N ARG A 149 -0.23 -2.67 5.46
CA ARG A 149 0.76 -2.86 4.40
C ARG A 149 0.04 -3.04 3.08
N GLU A 150 0.57 -2.44 2.03
CA GLU A 150 -0.01 -2.46 0.70
C GLU A 150 0.80 -3.32 -0.27
N TRP A 151 0.10 -4.08 -1.12
CA TRP A 151 0.74 -4.86 -2.17
C TRP A 151 1.11 -3.98 -3.35
N VAL A 152 2.35 -4.11 -3.82
CA VAL A 152 2.81 -3.57 -5.10
C VAL A 152 2.96 -4.69 -6.15
N GLN A 153 3.17 -4.30 -7.40
CA GLN A 153 3.32 -5.25 -8.52
C GLN A 153 4.60 -6.07 -8.43
N ASP A 154 5.65 -5.45 -7.90
CA ASP A 154 7.03 -5.90 -7.96
C ASP A 154 7.28 -7.21 -7.19
N TRP A 155 8.27 -7.96 -7.65
CA TRP A 155 8.94 -8.96 -6.85
C TRP A 155 10.01 -8.29 -6.00
N TYR A 156 10.22 -8.78 -4.79
CA TYR A 156 11.29 -8.28 -3.94
C TYR A 156 12.65 -8.86 -4.38
N ASP A 157 13.63 -7.98 -4.53
CA ASP A 157 15.04 -8.31 -4.70
C ASP A 157 15.88 -7.23 -4.01
N ALA A 158 16.63 -7.61 -2.98
CA ALA A 158 17.43 -6.69 -2.16
C ALA A 158 18.52 -5.94 -2.96
N GLU A 159 18.90 -6.43 -4.14
CA GLU A 159 19.93 -5.82 -4.99
C GLU A 159 19.32 -5.08 -6.20
N TYR A 160 17.99 -5.08 -6.35
CA TYR A 160 17.34 -4.53 -7.54
C TYR A 160 17.72 -3.08 -7.81
N TYR A 161 17.80 -2.23 -6.78
CA TYR A 161 18.09 -0.81 -6.93
C TYR A 161 19.48 -0.52 -7.51
N GLN A 162 20.43 -1.46 -7.39
CA GLN A 162 21.78 -1.32 -7.94
C GLN A 162 21.82 -1.36 -9.48
N HIS A 163 20.81 -1.97 -10.12
CA HIS A 163 20.76 -2.19 -11.56
C HIS A 163 19.41 -1.93 -12.22
N ALA A 164 18.43 -1.45 -11.45
CA ALA A 164 17.09 -1.13 -11.97
C ALA A 164 17.16 -0.01 -13.03
N PRO A 165 16.31 -0.02 -14.05
CA PRO A 165 16.25 1.05 -15.04
C PRO A 165 15.84 2.38 -14.40
N ASP A 166 16.37 3.50 -14.93
CA ASP A 166 16.04 4.84 -14.45
C ASP A 166 14.67 5.33 -14.92
N ARG A 167 14.01 4.60 -15.79
CA ARG A 167 12.69 4.93 -16.31
C ARG A 167 11.71 3.79 -16.12
N ASN A 168 10.59 4.05 -15.46
CA ASN A 168 9.48 3.13 -15.24
C ASN A 168 9.93 1.73 -14.76
N PRO A 169 10.73 1.60 -13.69
CA PRO A 169 11.11 0.28 -13.18
C PRO A 169 9.87 -0.53 -12.83
N GLN A 170 9.88 -1.80 -13.22
CA GLN A 170 8.76 -2.74 -13.04
C GLN A 170 9.05 -3.83 -12.00
N GLY A 171 10.12 -3.64 -11.23
CA GLY A 171 10.64 -4.69 -10.38
C GLY A 171 11.46 -5.74 -11.14
N PRO A 172 12.11 -6.66 -10.43
CA PRO A 172 12.89 -7.72 -11.05
C PRO A 172 12.01 -8.72 -11.79
N GLU A 173 12.51 -9.26 -12.90
CA GLU A 173 11.93 -10.43 -13.54
C GLU A 173 12.06 -11.61 -12.56
N LYS A 174 10.93 -12.17 -12.16
CA LYS A 174 10.72 -13.26 -11.21
C LYS A 174 12.00 -14.03 -10.78
N LYS A 175 12.62 -13.61 -9.66
CA LYS A 175 13.70 -14.36 -8.99
C LYS A 175 13.52 -14.40 -7.47
N GLY A 176 12.65 -13.57 -6.93
CA GLY A 176 12.40 -13.48 -5.48
C GLY A 176 11.41 -14.53 -4.99
N VAL A 177 11.56 -14.91 -3.75
CA VAL A 177 10.65 -15.82 -3.05
C VAL A 177 9.47 -15.07 -2.45
N VAL A 178 9.55 -13.74 -2.36
CA VAL A 178 8.56 -12.87 -1.71
C VAL A 178 8.20 -11.71 -2.65
N ARG A 179 6.92 -11.28 -2.62
CA ARG A 179 6.49 -10.02 -3.22
C ARG A 179 6.49 -8.93 -2.16
N SER A 180 6.97 -7.80 -2.51
CA SER A 180 6.92 -6.59 -1.67
C SER A 180 5.52 -5.99 -1.64
#